data_1cbd96eeb17ac694e537d8b957541ebd
#
_entry.id   1cbd96eeb17ac694e537d8b957541ebd
#
_cell.length_a   1.000
_cell.length_b   1.000
_cell.length_c   1.000
_cell.angle_alpha   90.00
_cell.angle_beta   90.00
_cell.angle_gamma   90.00
#
_symmetry.space_group_name_H-M   'P 1'
#
loop_
_entity.id
_entity.type
_entity.pdbx_description
1 polymer ?
#
loop_
_entity_poly.entity_id
_entity_poly.type
_entity_poly.pdbx_seq_one_letter_code
_entity_poly.pdbx_strand_id
1 'polypeptide(L)' 'MLYSDKTYLVEQFEKMSDEQLVEQVHQGNTDALDFLITKYRLFV' A
#
# COMPACT_ATOMS: atom_id res chain seq x y z
N MET A 1 7.57 -17.72 -7.89
CA MET A 1 7.76 -17.51 -7.48
C MET A 1 8.05 -17.08 -6.76
N LEU A 2 8.15 -16.78 -6.60
CA LEU A 2 8.54 -16.59 -5.87
C LEU A 2 8.50 -15.77 -5.14
N TYR A 3 8.56 -15.16 -4.80
CA TYR A 3 8.64 -14.46 -3.95
C TYR A 3 8.30 -13.31 -4.10
N SER A 4 8.10 -12.72 -4.14
CA SER A 4 7.87 -11.86 -4.20
C SER A 4 7.22 -11.06 -4.15
N ASP A 5 6.95 -10.82 -4.03
CA ASP A 5 6.20 -10.48 -3.83
C ASP A 5 5.71 -9.24 -3.27
N LYS A 6 6.16 -8.57 -2.22
CA LYS A 6 5.77 -7.28 -1.73
C LYS A 6 6.12 -6.15 -2.67
N THR A 7 7.17 -6.32 -3.41
CA THR A 7 7.54 -5.33 -4.42
C THR A 7 6.42 -5.13 -5.43
N TYR A 8 5.79 -6.23 -5.81
CA TYR A 8 4.71 -6.18 -6.75
C TYR A 8 3.53 -5.39 -6.19
N LEU A 9 3.22 -5.62 -4.92
CA LEU A 9 2.13 -4.90 -4.26
C LEU A 9 2.44 -3.42 -4.14
N VAL A 10 3.67 -3.09 -3.80
CA VAL A 10 4.07 -1.71 -3.65
C VAL A 10 3.92 -0.97 -4.97
N GLU A 11 4.29 -1.61 -6.07
CA GLU A 11 4.15 -0.97 -7.36
C GLU A 11 2.69 -0.67 -7.68
N GLN A 12 1.80 -1.57 -7.31
CA GLN A 12 0.39 -1.34 -7.55
C GLN A 12 -0.14 -0.20 -6.68
N PHE A 13 0.27 -0.18 -5.43
CA PHE A 13 -0.18 0.86 -4.51
C PHE A 13 0.32 2.23 -4.94
N GLU A 14 1.50 2.30 -5.52
CA GLU A 14 2.04 3.57 -5.96
C GLU A 14 1.22 4.18 -7.08
N LYS A 15 0.54 3.35 -7.84
CA LYS A 15 -0.30 3.83 -8.93
C LYS A 15 -1.68 4.26 -8.46
N MET A 16 -2.02 3.96 -7.23
CA MET A 16 -3.31 4.27 -6.68
C MET A 16 -3.27 5.61 -5.96
N SER A 17 -4.38 6.32 -6.01
CA SER A 17 -4.49 7.55 -5.25
C SER A 17 -4.67 7.22 -3.77
N ASP A 18 -4.41 8.22 -2.91
CA ASP A 18 -4.57 8.02 -1.48
C ASP A 18 -6.01 7.62 -1.15
N GLU A 19 -6.96 8.18 -1.87
CA GLU A 19 -8.36 7.84 -1.65
C GLU A 19 -8.62 6.38 -1.92
N GLN A 20 -8.03 5.86 -2.99
CA GLN A 20 -8.20 4.46 -3.31
C GLN A 20 -7.55 3.58 -2.26
N LEU A 21 -6.41 4.00 -1.78
CA LEU A 21 -5.71 3.23 -0.74
C LEU A 21 -6.53 3.20 0.55
N VAL A 22 -7.10 4.33 0.91
CA VAL A 22 -7.94 4.38 2.10
C VAL A 22 -9.13 3.45 1.96
N GLU A 23 -9.69 3.41 0.77
CA GLU A 23 -10.82 2.52 0.52
C GLU A 23 -10.42 1.07 0.66
N GLN A 24 -9.24 0.73 0.18
CA GLN A 24 -8.73 -0.63 0.35
C GLN A 24 -8.58 -0.98 1.83
N VAL A 25 -8.10 -0.02 2.61
CA VAL A 25 -7.96 -0.24 4.05
C VAL A 25 -9.32 -0.50 4.67
N HIS A 26 -10.33 0.25 4.27
CA HIS A 26 -11.68 0.07 4.79
C HIS A 26 -12.23 -1.30 4.46
N GLN A 27 -11.77 -1.87 3.37
CA GLN A 27 -12.22 -3.20 2.96
C GLN A 27 -11.43 -4.30 3.66
N GLY A 28 -10.48 -3.93 4.48
CA GLY A 28 -9.71 -4.90 5.24
C GLY A 28 -8.34 -5.20 4.68
N ASN A 29 -7.87 -4.41 3.72
CA ASN A 29 -6.56 -4.64 3.12
C ASN A 29 -5.48 -4.02 4.00
N THR A 30 -4.87 -4.84 4.84
CA THR A 30 -3.85 -4.34 5.76
C THR A 30 -2.57 -3.98 5.02
N ASP A 31 -2.32 -4.57 3.86
CA ASP A 31 -1.14 -4.21 3.09
C ASP A 31 -1.22 -2.76 2.64
N ALA A 32 -2.40 -2.31 2.26
CA ALA A 32 -2.59 -0.92 1.88
C ALA A 32 -2.35 0.01 3.06
N LEU A 33 -2.81 -0.40 4.24
CA LEU A 33 -2.57 0.39 5.44
C LEU A 33 -1.09 0.49 5.72
N ASP A 34 -0.39 -0.61 5.61
CA ASP A 34 1.04 -0.65 5.82
C ASP A 34 1.76 0.29 4.86
N PHE A 35 1.33 0.26 3.61
CA PHE A 35 1.93 1.11 2.60
C PHE A 35 1.72 2.58 2.93
N LEU A 36 0.52 2.94 3.34
CA LEU A 36 0.23 4.33 3.69
C LEU A 36 1.06 4.80 4.87
N ILE A 37 1.16 3.97 5.88
CA ILE A 37 1.93 4.32 7.06
C ILE A 37 3.39 4.54 6.69
N THR A 38 3.95 3.64 5.90
CA THR A 38 5.34 3.75 5.50
C THR A 38 5.56 5.00 4.66
N LYS A 39 4.63 5.27 3.77
CA LYS A 39 4.74 6.43 2.89
C LYS A 39 4.80 7.73 3.68
N TYR A 40 3.89 7.91 4.62
CA TYR A 40 3.84 9.14 5.37
C TYR A 40 4.93 9.23 6.42
N ARG A 41 5.39 8.08 6.87
CA ARG A 41 6.47 8.03 7.81
C ARG A 41 7.77 8.58 7.24
N LEU A 42 7.97 8.37 5.95
CA LEU A 42 9.16 8.86 5.29
C LEU A 42 9.17 10.38 5.17
N PHE A 43 8.04 11.00 5.33
CA PHE A 43 7.93 12.44 5.25
C PHE A 43 8.23 13.14 6.57
N VAL A 44 8.22 12.39 7.65
CA VAL A 44 8.48 12.92 8.99
C VAL A 44 9.94 12.70 9.41
#